data_bbbad0e9799728cbec07d34d0ec47a1b
#
_entry.id   bbbad0e9799728cbec07d34d0ec47a1b
#
_cell.length_a   1.000
_cell.length_b   1.000
_cell.length_c   1.000
_cell.angle_alpha   90.00
_cell.angle_beta   90.00
_cell.angle_gamma   90.00
#
_symmetry.space_group_name_H-M   'P 1'
#
loop_
_entity.id
_entity.type
_entity.pdbx_description
1 polymer ?
#
loop_
_entity_poly.entity_id
_entity_poly.type
_entity_poly.pdbx_seq_one_letter_code
_entity_poly.pdbx_strand_id
1 'polypeptide(L)'
;MSTPYPIRVTEARDAARDAAAAMGIDATLISSLVDGFYTHVRADPVLGPIFDGEIGDEWDEHLAKLKRFWSSIMLHDGSYSGRPMPVHMKLTGLTPEHFQTWLTLFEQTLGEIGASEAAQAHFMDRARRIAQSFQLNIFYNPKQG
;
A
#
# COMPACT_ATOMS: atom_id res chain seq x y z
N MET A 1 35.33 -10.52 -16.81
CA MET A 1 34.90 -9.30 -16.15
C MET A 1 33.41 -9.23 -16.08
N SER A 2 32.89 -9.13 -14.89
CA SER A 2 31.46 -8.98 -14.71
C SER A 2 31.05 -7.53 -15.04
N THR A 3 29.83 -7.38 -15.53
CA THR A 3 29.25 -6.06 -15.64
C THR A 3 28.85 -5.60 -14.23
N PRO A 4 29.21 -4.38 -13.84
CA PRO A 4 28.84 -3.93 -12.48
C PRO A 4 27.36 -3.64 -12.34
N TYR A 5 26.64 -3.42 -13.41
CA TYR A 5 25.26 -2.97 -13.36
C TYR A 5 24.31 -3.98 -12.69
N PRO A 6 24.25 -5.28 -13.11
CA PRO A 6 23.39 -6.23 -12.43
C PRO A 6 23.77 -6.43 -10.98
N ILE A 7 25.07 -6.38 -10.66
CA ILE A 7 25.56 -6.53 -9.30
C ILE A 7 25.06 -5.39 -8.43
N ARG A 8 25.09 -4.14 -8.94
CA ARG A 8 24.61 -2.98 -8.21
C ARG A 8 23.12 -3.05 -7.90
N VAL A 9 22.32 -3.51 -8.88
CA VAL A 9 20.89 -3.67 -8.67
C VAL A 9 20.63 -4.70 -7.58
N THR A 10 21.34 -5.82 -7.62
CA THR A 10 21.21 -6.88 -6.62
C THR A 10 21.61 -6.38 -5.24
N GLU A 11 22.73 -5.66 -5.14
CA GLU A 11 23.19 -5.09 -3.88
C GLU A 11 22.20 -4.10 -3.30
N ALA A 12 21.61 -3.24 -4.14
CA ALA A 12 20.63 -2.27 -3.69
C ALA A 12 19.37 -2.96 -3.15
N ARG A 13 18.91 -4.02 -3.85
CA ARG A 13 17.76 -4.80 -3.40
C ARG A 13 18.04 -5.52 -2.09
N ASP A 14 19.22 -6.11 -1.96
CA ASP A 14 19.61 -6.82 -0.75
C ASP A 14 19.72 -5.85 0.43
N ALA A 15 20.30 -4.67 0.21
CA ALA A 15 20.40 -3.65 1.24
C ALA A 15 19.00 -3.18 1.69
N ALA A 16 18.07 -3.02 0.76
CA ALA A 16 16.71 -2.62 1.08
C ALA A 16 15.98 -3.72 1.87
N ARG A 17 16.17 -4.98 1.50
CA ARG A 17 15.61 -6.11 2.24
C ARG A 17 16.18 -6.20 3.65
N ASP A 18 17.49 -5.99 3.78
CA ASP A 18 18.15 -6.03 5.07
C ASP A 18 17.64 -4.89 5.96
N ALA A 19 17.45 -3.70 5.39
CA ALA A 19 16.89 -2.57 6.13
C ALA A 19 15.46 -2.88 6.58
N ALA A 20 14.64 -3.48 5.72
CA ALA A 20 13.29 -3.87 6.07
C ALA A 20 13.29 -4.91 7.18
N ALA A 21 14.14 -5.94 7.08
CA ALA A 21 14.25 -6.97 8.10
C ALA A 21 14.66 -6.38 9.44
N ALA A 22 15.57 -5.41 9.44
CA ALA A 22 15.99 -4.73 10.68
C ALA A 22 14.84 -3.98 11.34
N MET A 23 13.86 -3.53 10.58
CA MET A 23 12.64 -2.89 11.08
C MET A 23 11.55 -3.89 11.45
N GLY A 24 11.77 -5.18 11.22
CA GLY A 24 10.77 -6.21 11.46
C GLY A 24 9.73 -6.34 10.35
N ILE A 25 10.04 -5.83 9.15
CA ILE A 25 9.12 -5.92 8.02
C ILE A 25 9.39 -7.21 7.26
N ASP A 26 8.39 -8.07 7.22
CA ASP A 26 8.44 -9.33 6.49
C ASP A 26 7.06 -9.62 5.87
N ALA A 27 6.95 -10.75 5.17
CA ALA A 27 5.71 -11.12 4.50
C ALA A 27 4.56 -11.29 5.49
N THR A 28 4.83 -11.81 6.68
CA THR A 28 3.81 -12.02 7.71
C THR A 28 3.25 -10.68 8.20
N LEU A 29 4.13 -9.72 8.47
CA LEU A 29 3.71 -8.39 8.90
C LEU A 29 2.87 -7.70 7.81
N ILE A 30 3.32 -7.79 6.55
CA ILE A 30 2.62 -7.21 5.42
C ILE A 30 1.22 -7.83 5.28
N SER A 31 1.12 -9.15 5.39
CA SER A 31 -0.16 -9.84 5.31
C SER A 31 -1.11 -9.39 6.42
N SER A 32 -0.62 -9.30 7.66
CA SER A 32 -1.41 -8.82 8.79
C SER A 32 -1.86 -7.37 8.60
N LEU A 33 -0.98 -6.54 8.07
CA LEU A 33 -1.30 -5.14 7.81
C LEU A 33 -2.43 -5.02 6.78
N VAL A 34 -2.31 -5.70 5.66
CA VAL A 34 -3.30 -5.61 4.59
C VAL A 34 -4.65 -6.13 5.06
N ASP A 35 -4.67 -7.30 5.69
CA ASP A 35 -5.92 -7.89 6.19
C ASP A 35 -6.58 -7.00 7.24
N GLY A 36 -5.82 -6.52 8.21
CA GLY A 36 -6.34 -5.67 9.28
C GLY A 36 -6.82 -4.32 8.77
N PHE A 37 -6.04 -3.71 7.90
CA PHE A 37 -6.38 -2.42 7.31
C PHE A 37 -7.70 -2.47 6.55
N TYR A 38 -7.86 -3.45 5.66
CA TYR A 38 -9.08 -3.52 4.88
C TYR A 38 -10.28 -4.04 5.67
N THR A 39 -10.04 -4.73 6.79
CA THR A 39 -11.12 -5.00 7.75
C THR A 39 -11.68 -3.68 8.28
N HIS A 40 -10.80 -2.75 8.65
CA HIS A 40 -11.22 -1.43 9.12
C HIS A 40 -11.89 -0.61 8.00
N VAL A 41 -11.33 -0.63 6.80
CA VAL A 41 -11.89 0.10 5.66
C VAL A 41 -13.31 -0.38 5.37
N ARG A 42 -13.52 -1.70 5.34
CA ARG A 42 -14.84 -2.26 5.04
C ARG A 42 -15.86 -1.98 6.15
N ALA A 43 -15.39 -1.85 7.38
CA ALA A 43 -16.25 -1.53 8.52
C ALA A 43 -16.55 -0.03 8.61
N ASP A 44 -15.78 0.81 7.94
CA ASP A 44 -16.00 2.25 7.97
C ASP A 44 -17.30 2.60 7.24
N PRO A 45 -18.20 3.40 7.88
CA PRO A 45 -19.51 3.67 7.26
C PRO A 45 -19.45 4.48 5.97
N VAL A 46 -18.34 5.17 5.71
CA VAL A 46 -18.15 5.95 4.49
C VAL A 46 -17.33 5.18 3.46
N LEU A 47 -16.15 4.70 3.85
CA LEU A 47 -15.25 4.01 2.91
C LEU A 47 -15.75 2.61 2.53
N GLY A 48 -16.37 1.89 3.46
CA GLY A 48 -16.82 0.53 3.20
C GLY A 48 -17.72 0.42 1.97
N PRO A 49 -18.81 1.20 1.90
CA PRO A 49 -19.69 1.15 0.72
C PRO A 49 -18.99 1.54 -0.58
N ILE A 50 -18.07 2.49 -0.54
CA ILE A 50 -17.34 2.93 -1.75
C ILE A 50 -16.49 1.78 -2.28
N PHE A 51 -15.72 1.13 -1.40
CA PHE A 51 -14.84 0.04 -1.80
C PHE A 51 -15.64 -1.23 -2.16
N ASP A 52 -16.66 -1.56 -1.38
CA ASP A 52 -17.49 -2.74 -1.67
C ASP A 52 -18.22 -2.60 -3.01
N GLY A 53 -18.64 -1.38 -3.35
CA GLY A 53 -19.30 -1.13 -4.62
C GLY A 53 -18.40 -1.38 -5.83
N GLU A 54 -17.10 -1.14 -5.70
CA GLU A 54 -16.16 -1.36 -6.80
C GLU A 54 -15.62 -2.79 -6.81
N ILE A 55 -15.29 -3.34 -5.63
CA ILE A 55 -14.62 -4.63 -5.52
C ILE A 55 -15.62 -5.79 -5.54
N GLY A 56 -16.77 -5.62 -4.92
CA GLY A 56 -17.82 -6.64 -4.91
C GLY A 56 -17.36 -7.96 -4.29
N ASP A 57 -17.44 -9.04 -5.06
CA ASP A 57 -17.10 -10.37 -4.58
C ASP A 57 -15.62 -10.71 -4.73
N GLU A 58 -14.80 -9.77 -5.19
CA GLU A 58 -13.40 -10.02 -5.52
C GLU A 58 -12.44 -9.59 -4.42
N TRP A 59 -12.91 -9.49 -3.17
CA TRP A 59 -12.07 -9.05 -2.05
C TRP A 59 -10.86 -9.94 -1.82
N ASP A 60 -11.00 -11.26 -1.88
CA ASP A 60 -9.87 -12.17 -1.65
C ASP A 60 -8.77 -11.94 -2.67
N GLU A 61 -9.14 -11.81 -3.94
CA GLU A 61 -8.18 -11.55 -5.00
C GLU A 61 -7.55 -10.17 -4.86
N HIS A 62 -8.36 -9.18 -4.49
CA HIS A 62 -7.88 -7.81 -4.29
C HIS A 62 -6.87 -7.74 -3.15
N LEU A 63 -7.16 -8.39 -2.02
CA LEU A 63 -6.24 -8.43 -0.89
C LEU A 63 -4.93 -9.14 -1.25
N ALA A 64 -5.01 -10.22 -2.01
CA ALA A 64 -3.81 -10.92 -2.48
C ALA A 64 -2.94 -10.01 -3.34
N LYS A 65 -3.54 -9.23 -4.23
CA LYS A 65 -2.81 -8.26 -5.05
C LYS A 65 -2.14 -7.20 -4.20
N LEU A 66 -2.84 -6.69 -3.19
CA LEU A 66 -2.29 -5.65 -2.31
C LEU A 66 -1.14 -6.17 -1.47
N LYS A 67 -1.21 -7.42 -1.03
CA LYS A 67 -0.09 -8.03 -0.31
C LYS A 67 1.14 -8.11 -1.20
N ARG A 68 0.97 -8.49 -2.46
CA ARG A 68 2.08 -8.52 -3.43
C ARG A 68 2.61 -7.11 -3.71
N PHE A 69 1.71 -6.14 -3.82
CA PHE A 69 2.10 -4.74 -4.04
C PHE A 69 2.99 -4.23 -2.90
N TRP A 70 2.55 -4.39 -1.66
CA TRP A 70 3.32 -3.94 -0.51
C TRP A 70 4.61 -4.72 -0.34
N SER A 71 4.58 -6.02 -0.61
CA SER A 71 5.78 -6.85 -0.58
C SER A 71 6.80 -6.36 -1.59
N SER A 72 6.35 -6.02 -2.78
CA SER A 72 7.23 -5.49 -3.83
C SER A 72 7.86 -4.16 -3.43
N ILE A 73 7.09 -3.27 -2.81
CA ILE A 73 7.60 -1.97 -2.35
C ILE A 73 8.57 -2.13 -1.18
N MET A 74 8.21 -2.94 -0.18
CA MET A 74 8.97 -3.02 1.07
C MET A 74 10.11 -4.00 1.03
N LEU A 75 9.93 -5.12 0.33
CA LEU A 75 10.93 -6.19 0.29
C LEU A 75 11.67 -6.26 -1.05
N HIS A 76 11.24 -5.47 -2.02
CA HIS A 76 11.85 -5.43 -3.36
C HIS A 76 11.94 -6.81 -4.00
N ASP A 77 10.89 -7.62 -3.85
CA ASP A 77 10.89 -9.00 -4.32
C ASP A 77 10.31 -9.17 -5.72
N GLY A 78 9.84 -8.09 -6.33
CA GLY A 78 9.30 -8.15 -7.69
C GLY A 78 7.98 -8.88 -7.82
N SER A 79 7.29 -9.15 -6.73
CA SER A 79 6.07 -9.95 -6.74
C SER A 79 4.86 -9.24 -7.35
N TYR A 80 4.96 -7.94 -7.57
CA TYR A 80 3.88 -7.16 -8.16
C TYR A 80 4.41 -6.29 -9.29
N SER A 81 3.78 -6.38 -10.46
CA SER A 81 4.16 -5.57 -11.62
C SER A 81 3.02 -4.68 -12.11
N GLY A 82 1.83 -4.79 -11.54
CA GLY A 82 0.69 -3.97 -11.93
C GLY A 82 0.73 -2.58 -11.32
N ARG A 83 -0.30 -1.80 -11.64
CA ARG A 83 -0.47 -0.45 -11.11
C ARG A 83 -1.72 -0.40 -10.26
N PRO A 84 -1.64 0.00 -8.98
CA PRO A 84 -2.84 0.10 -8.15
C PRO A 84 -3.71 1.31 -8.49
N MET A 85 -3.11 2.37 -9.04
CA MET A 85 -3.81 3.61 -9.30
C MET A 85 -5.04 3.48 -10.20
N PRO A 86 -5.01 2.74 -11.33
CA PRO A 86 -6.19 2.63 -12.16
C PRO A 86 -7.42 2.06 -11.44
N VAL A 87 -7.22 1.13 -10.52
CA VAL A 87 -8.33 0.57 -9.73
C VAL A 87 -8.92 1.63 -8.83
N HIS A 88 -8.07 2.38 -8.13
CA HIS A 88 -8.53 3.44 -7.21
C HIS A 88 -9.17 4.60 -7.96
N MET A 89 -8.73 4.89 -9.18
CA MET A 89 -9.30 5.96 -9.98
C MET A 89 -10.72 5.65 -10.46
N LYS A 90 -11.12 4.40 -10.44
CA LYS A 90 -12.49 4.00 -10.78
C LYS A 90 -13.47 4.24 -9.64
N LEU A 91 -12.97 4.41 -8.44
CA LEU A 91 -13.84 4.69 -7.28
C LEU A 91 -14.47 6.07 -7.44
N THR A 92 -15.78 6.12 -7.23
CA THR A 92 -16.53 7.37 -7.32
C THR A 92 -16.82 7.92 -5.94
N GLY A 93 -16.96 9.23 -5.86
CA GLY A 93 -17.32 9.90 -4.62
C GLY A 93 -16.17 10.10 -3.64
N LEU A 94 -14.92 9.87 -4.07
CA LEU A 94 -13.76 10.10 -3.21
C LEU A 94 -13.49 11.60 -3.04
N THR A 95 -13.20 11.99 -1.82
CA THR A 95 -12.83 13.35 -1.45
C THR A 95 -11.50 13.33 -0.72
N PRO A 96 -10.82 14.49 -0.56
CA PRO A 96 -9.59 14.53 0.24
C PRO A 96 -9.78 14.00 1.66
N GLU A 97 -10.95 14.20 2.26
CA GLU A 97 -11.26 13.71 3.60
C GLU A 97 -11.27 12.20 3.65
N HIS A 98 -11.70 11.54 2.57
CA HIS A 98 -11.67 10.07 2.49
C HIS A 98 -10.24 9.55 2.56
N PHE A 99 -9.29 10.25 1.94
CA PHE A 99 -7.89 9.87 2.01
C PHE A 99 -7.31 10.08 3.40
N GLN A 100 -7.78 11.09 4.13
CA GLN A 100 -7.37 11.28 5.52
C GLN A 100 -7.87 10.14 6.40
N THR A 101 -9.12 9.72 6.22
CA THR A 101 -9.66 8.57 6.93
C THR A 101 -8.87 7.31 6.59
N TRP A 102 -8.57 7.09 5.32
CA TRP A 102 -7.79 5.97 4.85
C TRP A 102 -6.42 5.91 5.54
N LEU A 103 -5.72 7.05 5.60
CA LEU A 103 -4.41 7.13 6.27
C LEU A 103 -4.53 6.89 7.77
N THR A 104 -5.56 7.41 8.42
CA THR A 104 -5.80 7.20 9.85
C THR A 104 -6.00 5.73 10.17
N LEU A 105 -6.80 5.04 9.36
CA LEU A 105 -7.04 3.61 9.54
C LEU A 105 -5.77 2.80 9.30
N PHE A 106 -4.96 3.22 8.35
CA PHE A 106 -3.69 2.57 8.06
C PHE A 106 -2.74 2.67 9.25
N GLU A 107 -2.60 3.86 9.81
CA GLU A 107 -1.77 4.09 10.99
C GLU A 107 -2.27 3.30 12.20
N GLN A 108 -3.58 3.29 12.41
CA GLN A 108 -4.19 2.52 13.49
C GLN A 108 -3.84 1.04 13.37
N THR A 109 -3.95 0.49 12.17
CA THR A 109 -3.66 -0.92 11.92
C THR A 109 -2.21 -1.24 12.23
N LEU A 110 -1.28 -0.37 11.83
CA LEU A 110 0.15 -0.57 12.13
C LEU A 110 0.40 -0.70 13.63
N GLY A 111 -0.27 0.13 14.43
CA GLY A 111 -0.17 0.02 15.88
C GLY A 111 -0.75 -1.28 16.40
N GLU A 112 -1.90 -1.68 15.87
CA GLU A 112 -2.61 -2.89 16.33
C GLU A 112 -1.83 -4.18 16.05
N ILE A 113 -1.13 -4.24 14.92
CA ILE A 113 -0.36 -5.43 14.58
C ILE A 113 1.02 -5.47 15.24
N GLY A 114 1.35 -4.44 16.02
CA GLY A 114 2.60 -4.41 16.76
C GLY A 114 3.82 -4.07 15.92
N ALA A 115 3.66 -3.32 14.84
CA ALA A 115 4.78 -2.88 14.03
C ALA A 115 5.70 -1.97 14.85
N SER A 116 7.02 -2.10 14.63
CA SER A 116 7.99 -1.24 15.30
C SER A 116 7.80 0.22 14.89
N GLU A 117 8.32 1.16 15.67
CA GLU A 117 8.24 2.57 15.32
C GLU A 117 8.88 2.84 13.95
N ALA A 118 10.01 2.21 13.67
CA ALA A 118 10.69 2.36 12.38
C ALA A 118 9.83 1.82 11.24
N ALA A 119 9.21 0.65 11.44
CA ALA A 119 8.32 0.07 10.44
C ALA A 119 7.11 0.97 10.20
N GLN A 120 6.49 1.46 11.27
CA GLN A 120 5.35 2.35 11.15
C GLN A 120 5.69 3.61 10.35
N ALA A 121 6.83 4.24 10.66
CA ALA A 121 7.27 5.44 9.95
C ALA A 121 7.48 5.14 8.46
N HIS A 122 8.10 4.01 8.16
CA HIS A 122 8.40 3.64 6.78
C HIS A 122 7.12 3.36 5.97
N PHE A 123 6.19 2.60 6.54
CA PHE A 123 4.91 2.34 5.90
C PHE A 123 4.09 3.61 5.73
N MET A 124 4.05 4.47 6.75
CA MET A 124 3.28 5.71 6.67
C MET A 124 3.84 6.66 5.60
N ASP A 125 5.17 6.73 5.47
CA ASP A 125 5.77 7.53 4.41
C ASP A 125 5.29 7.08 3.03
N ARG A 126 5.30 5.78 2.80
CA ARG A 126 4.84 5.21 1.52
C ARG A 126 3.35 5.42 1.32
N ALA A 127 2.56 5.20 2.36
CA ALA A 127 1.11 5.37 2.29
C ALA A 127 0.73 6.82 1.98
N ARG A 128 1.41 7.78 2.59
CA ARG A 128 1.16 9.20 2.33
C ARG A 128 1.49 9.57 0.89
N ARG A 129 2.59 9.03 0.36
CA ARG A 129 2.98 9.28 -1.04
C ARG A 129 1.97 8.69 -2.01
N ILE A 130 1.47 7.50 -1.72
CA ILE A 130 0.45 6.84 -2.53
C ILE A 130 -0.84 7.68 -2.51
N ALA A 131 -1.28 8.09 -1.32
CA ALA A 131 -2.49 8.91 -1.19
C ALA A 131 -2.34 10.25 -1.92
N GLN A 132 -1.19 10.89 -1.82
CA GLN A 132 -0.92 12.13 -2.52
C GLN A 132 -0.98 11.93 -4.03
N SER A 133 -0.36 10.87 -4.52
CA SER A 133 -0.34 10.54 -5.94
C SER A 133 -1.76 10.31 -6.48
N PHE A 134 -2.58 9.55 -5.74
CA PHE A 134 -3.97 9.32 -6.14
C PHE A 134 -4.75 10.63 -6.18
N GLN A 135 -4.60 11.48 -5.17
CA GLN A 135 -5.32 12.76 -5.13
C GLN A 135 -4.92 13.68 -6.28
N LEU A 136 -3.63 13.73 -6.60
CA LEU A 136 -3.16 14.53 -7.74
C LEU A 136 -3.77 14.04 -9.05
N ASN A 137 -3.89 12.73 -9.23
CA ASN A 137 -4.44 12.17 -10.46
C ASN A 137 -5.95 12.27 -10.52
N ILE A 138 -6.64 12.13 -9.39
CA ILE A 138 -8.10 12.14 -9.35
C ILE A 138 -8.66 13.58 -9.41
N PHE A 139 -8.05 14.50 -8.64
CA PHE A 139 -8.63 15.84 -8.46
C PHE A 139 -7.97 16.90 -9.34
N TYR A 140 -6.73 16.73 -9.76
CA TYR A 140 -5.97 17.77 -10.44
C TYR A 140 -5.54 17.41 -11.85
N ASN A 141 -5.94 16.25 -12.37
CA ASN A 141 -5.64 15.88 -13.73
C ASN A 141 -6.61 16.58 -14.67
N PRO A 142 -6.13 17.50 -15.55
CA PRO A 142 -7.04 18.26 -16.41
C PRO A 142 -7.84 17.41 -17.40
N LYS A 143 -7.37 16.20 -17.70
CA LYS A 143 -8.08 15.30 -18.61
C LYS A 143 -9.30 14.66 -17.95
N GLN A 144 -9.43 14.75 -16.66
CA GLN A 144 -10.54 14.18 -15.91
C GLN A 144 -11.53 15.23 -15.45
N GLY A 145 -11.21 16.48 -15.69
CA GLY A 145 -12.04 17.61 -15.28
C GLY A 145 -13.31 17.77 -16.05
#